data_1a87493992b0aa9e6cae13b73c11f2a9
#
_entry.id   1a87493992b0aa9e6cae13b73c11f2a9
#
_cell.length_a   1.000
_cell.length_b   1.000
_cell.length_c   1.000
_cell.angle_alpha   90.00
_cell.angle_beta   90.00
_cell.angle_gamma   90.00
#
_symmetry.space_group_name_H-M   'P 1'
#
loop_
_entity.id
_entity.type
_entity.pdbx_description
1 polymer ?
#
loop_
_entity_poly.entity_id
_entity_poly.type
_entity_poly.pdbx_seq_one_letter_code
_entity_poly.pdbx_strand_id
1 'polypeptide(L)'
;MRKTVEHFLAHGAKAGNMYAVGKRVCPWYAATMSVAAGMTGERTAPLVWIDEAGRSAGEWGEYWEINEKGGARMRPWFMTAAANTLYAIDRLFVADADGEIRIAFHVPEKWRAFSFTLPSEAGVTVRAEARDGRIVRLELLGSRTFGPYRLRLRTELLGDGFVRNFNILSRADERGETVLTIGALSAAEGVENLHD
;
A
#
# COMPACT_ATOMS: atom_id res chain seq x y z
N MET A 1 0.30 -14.83 -12.36
CA MET A 1 -0.34 -13.80 -11.52
C MET A 1 -0.93 -12.63 -12.30
N ARG A 2 -0.18 -11.89 -13.15
CA ARG A 2 -0.71 -10.74 -13.92
C ARG A 2 -2.01 -11.05 -14.69
N LYS A 3 -2.02 -12.10 -15.54
CA LYS A 3 -3.23 -12.50 -16.30
C LYS A 3 -4.44 -12.79 -15.42
N THR A 4 -4.23 -13.36 -14.23
CA THR A 4 -5.29 -13.63 -13.27
C THR A 4 -5.86 -12.32 -12.71
N VAL A 5 -4.98 -11.37 -12.35
CA VAL A 5 -5.39 -10.04 -11.87
C VAL A 5 -6.14 -9.29 -12.96
N GLU A 6 -5.63 -9.27 -14.19
CA GLU A 6 -6.28 -8.64 -15.36
C GLU A 6 -7.68 -9.23 -15.60
N HIS A 7 -7.81 -10.56 -15.51
CA HIS A 7 -9.11 -11.24 -15.65
C HIS A 7 -10.10 -10.76 -14.58
N PHE A 8 -9.67 -10.73 -13.30
CA PHE A 8 -10.53 -10.27 -12.21
C PHE A 8 -10.85 -8.79 -12.30
N LEU A 9 -9.91 -7.95 -12.72
CA LEU A 9 -10.18 -6.53 -12.97
C LEU A 9 -11.25 -6.33 -14.06
N ALA A 10 -11.17 -7.11 -15.12
CA ALA A 10 -12.13 -7.01 -16.23
C ALA A 10 -13.55 -7.49 -15.85
N HIS A 11 -13.67 -8.50 -15.00
CA HIS A 11 -14.92 -9.21 -14.74
C HIS A 11 -15.41 -9.07 -13.30
N GLY A 12 -14.51 -9.05 -12.31
CA GLY A 12 -14.84 -9.02 -10.89
C GLY A 12 -15.13 -7.63 -10.35
N ALA A 13 -14.32 -6.62 -10.71
CA ALA A 13 -14.48 -5.25 -10.18
C ALA A 13 -15.82 -4.63 -10.57
N LYS A 14 -16.30 -4.90 -11.79
CA LYS A 14 -17.59 -4.38 -12.27
C LYS A 14 -18.78 -4.98 -11.53
N ALA A 15 -18.64 -6.18 -10.99
CA ALA A 15 -19.69 -6.87 -10.25
C ALA A 15 -19.65 -6.58 -8.74
N GLY A 16 -18.61 -5.89 -8.25
CA GLY A 16 -18.36 -5.71 -6.81
C GLY A 16 -18.21 -7.05 -6.07
N ASN A 17 -17.82 -8.09 -6.79
CA ASN A 17 -17.85 -9.45 -6.30
C ASN A 17 -16.82 -10.31 -7.02
N MET A 18 -15.86 -10.84 -6.29
CA MET A 18 -14.89 -11.77 -6.84
C MET A 18 -15.47 -13.10 -7.29
N TYR A 19 -16.56 -13.52 -6.70
CA TYR A 19 -17.20 -14.79 -7.01
C TYR A 19 -18.47 -14.66 -7.82
N ALA A 20 -18.70 -13.55 -8.49
CA ALA A 20 -19.79 -13.36 -9.46
C ALA A 20 -21.11 -14.13 -9.16
N VAL A 21 -21.41 -14.40 -7.90
CA VAL A 21 -22.65 -15.04 -7.49
C VAL A 21 -23.62 -13.93 -7.11
N GLY A 22 -24.16 -13.29 -8.13
CA GLY A 22 -25.16 -12.26 -7.95
C GLY A 22 -24.59 -10.94 -7.43
N LYS A 23 -25.27 -10.32 -6.45
CA LYS A 23 -24.94 -9.00 -5.87
C LYS A 23 -24.11 -9.10 -4.59
N ARG A 24 -23.43 -10.20 -4.36
CA ARG A 24 -22.66 -10.44 -3.13
C ARG A 24 -21.29 -9.81 -3.19
N VAL A 25 -20.87 -9.21 -2.10
CA VAL A 25 -19.53 -8.64 -1.91
C VAL A 25 -18.82 -9.37 -0.80
N CYS A 26 -17.62 -9.85 -1.09
CA CYS A 26 -16.70 -10.44 -0.12
C CYS A 26 -15.54 -9.48 0.13
N PRO A 27 -15.61 -8.62 1.16
CA PRO A 27 -14.62 -7.56 1.35
C PRO A 27 -13.19 -8.08 1.52
N TRP A 28 -13.01 -9.21 2.17
CA TRP A 28 -11.68 -9.79 2.37
C TRP A 28 -11.03 -10.28 1.06
N TYR A 29 -11.82 -10.72 0.08
CA TYR A 29 -11.30 -11.00 -1.25
C TYR A 29 -10.97 -9.74 -2.03
N ALA A 30 -11.81 -8.72 -1.94
CA ALA A 30 -11.52 -7.42 -2.55
C ALA A 30 -10.19 -6.87 -2.03
N ALA A 31 -9.97 -6.91 -0.73
CA ALA A 31 -8.71 -6.52 -0.11
C ALA A 31 -7.51 -7.34 -0.62
N THR A 32 -7.66 -8.67 -0.71
CA THR A 32 -6.61 -9.54 -1.27
C THR A 32 -6.31 -9.20 -2.72
N MET A 33 -7.32 -8.89 -3.52
CA MET A 33 -7.13 -8.48 -4.93
C MET A 33 -6.46 -7.11 -5.04
N SER A 34 -6.70 -6.20 -4.10
CA SER A 34 -5.97 -4.94 -4.02
C SER A 34 -4.47 -5.18 -3.92
N VAL A 35 -4.05 -6.02 -2.98
CA VAL A 35 -2.64 -6.37 -2.79
C VAL A 35 -2.07 -7.04 -4.05
N ALA A 36 -2.77 -8.02 -4.61
CA ALA A 36 -2.32 -8.72 -5.82
C ALA A 36 -2.17 -7.77 -7.03
N ALA A 37 -3.09 -6.82 -7.20
CA ALA A 37 -3.01 -5.80 -8.24
C ALA A 37 -1.78 -4.90 -8.04
N GLY A 38 -1.53 -4.46 -6.81
CA GLY A 38 -0.34 -3.68 -6.46
C GLY A 38 0.97 -4.41 -6.78
N MET A 39 1.05 -5.69 -6.47
CA MET A 39 2.22 -6.51 -6.78
C MET A 39 2.49 -6.66 -8.29
N THR A 40 1.48 -6.51 -9.14
CA THR A 40 1.66 -6.53 -10.61
C THR A 40 2.02 -5.18 -11.21
N GLY A 41 2.16 -4.14 -10.39
CA GLY A 41 2.51 -2.79 -10.81
C GLY A 41 1.31 -1.95 -11.31
N GLU A 42 0.09 -2.42 -11.08
CA GLU A 42 -1.11 -1.65 -11.38
C GLU A 42 -1.23 -0.45 -10.42
N ARG A 43 -1.45 0.75 -10.95
CA ARG A 43 -1.46 1.96 -10.12
C ARG A 43 -2.82 2.24 -9.48
N THR A 44 -3.88 2.11 -10.24
CA THR A 44 -5.24 2.49 -9.83
C THR A 44 -6.08 1.34 -9.33
N ALA A 45 -5.82 0.13 -9.81
CA ALA A 45 -6.58 -1.05 -9.47
C ALA A 45 -6.61 -1.36 -7.96
N PRO A 46 -5.51 -1.19 -7.19
CA PRO A 46 -5.55 -1.40 -5.75
C PRO A 46 -6.63 -0.60 -5.05
N LEU A 47 -6.80 0.67 -5.44
CA LEU A 47 -7.81 1.56 -4.85
C LEU A 47 -9.25 1.16 -5.17
N VAL A 48 -9.48 0.70 -6.40
CA VAL A 48 -10.82 0.22 -6.80
C VAL A 48 -11.26 -0.92 -5.89
N TRP A 49 -10.35 -1.85 -5.59
CA TRP A 49 -10.65 -2.98 -4.74
C TRP A 49 -10.82 -2.61 -3.26
N ILE A 50 -10.04 -1.64 -2.76
CA ILE A 50 -10.21 -1.11 -1.39
C ILE A 50 -11.54 -0.37 -1.27
N ASP A 51 -11.91 0.42 -2.27
CA ASP A 51 -13.18 1.14 -2.29
C ASP A 51 -14.38 0.17 -2.27
N GLU A 52 -14.30 -0.93 -3.04
CA GLU A 52 -15.30 -1.99 -3.01
C GLU A 52 -15.38 -2.67 -1.63
N ALA A 53 -14.24 -2.97 -1.00
CA ALA A 53 -14.22 -3.49 0.36
C ALA A 53 -14.88 -2.52 1.35
N GLY A 54 -14.53 -1.23 1.26
CA GLY A 54 -15.09 -0.17 2.11
C GLY A 54 -16.60 0.01 1.93
N ARG A 55 -17.10 -0.05 0.69
CA ARG A 55 -18.54 0.04 0.39
C ARG A 55 -19.36 -1.12 0.94
N SER A 56 -18.70 -2.22 1.29
CA SER A 56 -19.34 -3.38 1.91
C SER A 56 -19.42 -3.30 3.43
N ALA A 57 -18.79 -2.29 4.05
CA ALA A 57 -18.91 -2.06 5.47
C ALA A 57 -20.34 -1.68 5.86
N GLY A 58 -20.76 -2.07 7.04
CA GLY A 58 -22.06 -1.71 7.59
C GLY A 58 -22.06 -0.30 8.20
N GLU A 59 -23.20 0.08 8.77
CA GLU A 59 -23.44 1.43 9.33
C GLU A 59 -22.50 1.79 10.48
N TRP A 60 -21.99 0.80 11.19
CA TRP A 60 -21.07 0.94 12.33
C TRP A 60 -19.62 0.71 11.94
N GLY A 61 -19.31 0.63 10.63
CA GLY A 61 -17.99 0.32 10.13
C GLY A 61 -17.61 -1.16 10.24
N GLU A 62 -18.55 -2.03 10.59
CA GLU A 62 -18.31 -3.46 10.65
C GLU A 62 -18.16 -4.06 9.25
N TYR A 63 -17.23 -5.00 9.12
CA TYR A 63 -17.12 -5.82 7.93
C TYR A 63 -17.89 -7.13 8.08
N TRP A 64 -18.52 -7.53 7.00
CA TRP A 64 -19.25 -8.80 6.87
C TRP A 64 -18.40 -9.79 6.09
N GLU A 65 -18.54 -11.09 6.35
CA GLU A 65 -17.91 -12.11 5.51
C GLU A 65 -18.43 -11.99 4.07
N ILE A 66 -19.74 -11.88 3.94
CA ILE A 66 -20.44 -11.64 2.68
C ILE A 66 -21.52 -10.59 2.95
N ASN A 67 -21.51 -9.53 2.14
CA ASN A 67 -22.56 -8.54 2.14
C ASN A 67 -23.26 -8.56 0.78
N GLU A 68 -24.51 -9.00 0.75
CA GLU A 68 -25.33 -8.93 -0.45
C GLU A 68 -26.02 -7.58 -0.51
N LYS A 69 -25.74 -6.80 -1.55
CA LYS A 69 -26.34 -5.46 -1.74
C LYS A 69 -27.87 -5.59 -1.87
N GLY A 70 -28.59 -5.23 -0.82
CA GLY A 70 -30.06 -5.37 -0.73
C GLY A 70 -30.53 -6.78 -0.40
N GLY A 71 -29.67 -7.65 0.16
CA GLY A 71 -29.97 -9.03 0.49
C GLY A 71 -29.37 -9.49 1.82
N ALA A 72 -29.12 -10.79 1.93
CA ALA A 72 -28.62 -11.40 3.14
C ALA A 72 -27.20 -10.96 3.48
N ARG A 73 -26.98 -10.64 4.75
CA ARG A 73 -25.66 -10.39 5.34
C ARG A 73 -25.26 -11.61 6.16
N MET A 74 -24.02 -12.06 5.98
CA MET A 74 -23.50 -13.23 6.69
C MET A 74 -22.30 -12.85 7.54
N ARG A 75 -22.32 -13.28 8.81
CA ARG A 75 -21.22 -13.12 9.77
C ARG A 75 -20.73 -11.69 9.91
N PRO A 76 -21.41 -10.84 10.71
CA PRO A 76 -20.96 -9.49 11.03
C PRO A 76 -19.64 -9.54 11.83
N TRP A 77 -18.93 -8.43 11.82
CA TRP A 77 -17.65 -8.30 12.55
C TRP A 77 -16.61 -9.31 12.10
N PHE A 78 -16.55 -9.58 10.81
CA PHE A 78 -15.62 -10.55 10.24
C PHE A 78 -14.19 -9.99 10.26
N MET A 79 -13.44 -10.36 11.27
CA MET A 79 -12.08 -9.82 11.52
C MET A 79 -11.12 -10.03 10.36
N THR A 80 -11.24 -11.15 9.63
CA THR A 80 -10.41 -11.39 8.44
C THR A 80 -10.60 -10.31 7.38
N ALA A 81 -11.84 -9.84 7.16
CA ALA A 81 -12.09 -8.77 6.21
C ALA A 81 -11.49 -7.45 6.67
N ALA A 82 -11.65 -7.12 7.96
CA ALA A 82 -11.06 -5.91 8.53
C ALA A 82 -9.52 -5.94 8.44
N ALA A 83 -8.89 -7.03 8.86
CA ALA A 83 -7.45 -7.18 8.83
C ALA A 83 -6.89 -7.11 7.40
N ASN A 84 -7.52 -7.82 6.45
CA ASN A 84 -7.08 -7.78 5.05
C ASN A 84 -7.27 -6.38 4.43
N THR A 85 -8.31 -5.65 4.81
CA THR A 85 -8.54 -4.29 4.33
C THR A 85 -7.47 -3.33 4.86
N LEU A 86 -7.14 -3.42 6.15
CA LEU A 86 -6.05 -2.64 6.74
C LEU A 86 -4.71 -2.98 6.05
N TYR A 87 -4.40 -4.25 5.88
CA TYR A 87 -3.22 -4.69 5.17
C TYR A 87 -3.16 -4.15 3.74
N ALA A 88 -4.27 -4.17 3.02
CA ALA A 88 -4.35 -3.62 1.67
C ALA A 88 -4.12 -2.10 1.64
N ILE A 89 -4.64 -1.36 2.64
CA ILE A 89 -4.39 0.07 2.79
C ILE A 89 -2.90 0.32 3.03
N ASP A 90 -2.27 -0.42 3.94
CA ASP A 90 -0.84 -0.30 4.21
C ASP A 90 0.00 -0.51 2.94
N ARG A 91 -0.41 -1.45 2.09
CA ARG A 91 0.25 -1.74 0.81
C ARG A 91 0.10 -0.65 -0.26
N LEU A 92 -0.80 0.33 -0.08
CA LEU A 92 -0.79 1.53 -0.91
C LEU A 92 0.46 2.38 -0.64
N PHE A 93 0.92 2.36 0.60
CA PHE A 93 2.03 3.18 1.07
C PHE A 93 3.38 2.45 1.02
N VAL A 94 3.40 1.19 1.47
CA VAL A 94 4.63 0.37 1.46
C VAL A 94 4.29 -1.01 0.90
N ALA A 95 4.89 -1.34 -0.24
CA ALA A 95 4.72 -2.64 -0.87
C ALA A 95 6.09 -3.18 -1.31
N ASP A 96 6.36 -4.43 -0.96
CA ASP A 96 7.59 -5.11 -1.37
C ASP A 96 7.30 -5.97 -2.59
N ALA A 97 8.05 -5.75 -3.67
CA ALA A 97 7.92 -6.52 -4.89
C ALA A 97 9.24 -6.51 -5.67
N ASP A 98 9.60 -7.66 -6.22
CA ASP A 98 10.76 -7.81 -7.11
C ASP A 98 12.09 -7.33 -6.50
N GLY A 99 12.24 -7.48 -5.16
CA GLY A 99 13.43 -7.03 -4.44
C GLY A 99 13.52 -5.51 -4.24
N GLU A 100 12.42 -4.81 -4.41
CA GLU A 100 12.31 -3.37 -4.23
C GLU A 100 11.24 -3.03 -3.19
N ILE A 101 11.47 -1.98 -2.42
CA ILE A 101 10.47 -1.38 -1.54
C ILE A 101 9.77 -0.27 -2.33
N ARG A 102 8.53 -0.47 -2.67
CA ARG A 102 7.69 0.53 -3.35
C ARG A 102 7.08 1.46 -2.32
N ILE A 103 7.32 2.76 -2.43
CA ILE A 103 6.92 3.76 -1.42
C ILE A 103 5.87 4.69 -2.02
N ALA A 104 4.71 4.78 -1.38
CA ALA A 104 3.56 5.58 -1.80
C ALA A 104 3.16 5.38 -3.27
N PHE A 105 3.48 4.19 -3.81
CA PHE A 105 3.38 3.90 -5.24
C PHE A 105 1.93 3.87 -5.72
N HIS A 106 1.01 3.41 -4.86
CA HIS A 106 -0.42 3.27 -5.17
C HIS A 106 -1.28 4.35 -4.51
N VAL A 107 -0.67 5.33 -3.84
CA VAL A 107 -1.39 6.43 -3.21
C VAL A 107 -2.05 7.29 -4.31
N PRO A 108 -3.34 7.65 -4.18
CA PRO A 108 -4.02 8.50 -5.16
C PRO A 108 -3.35 9.86 -5.32
N GLU A 109 -3.29 10.37 -6.55
CA GLU A 109 -2.73 11.70 -6.82
C GLU A 109 -3.46 12.83 -6.08
N LYS A 110 -4.76 12.65 -5.80
CA LYS A 110 -5.56 13.60 -5.02
C LYS A 110 -5.16 13.69 -3.55
N TRP A 111 -4.46 12.68 -3.02
CA TRP A 111 -3.93 12.69 -1.66
C TRP A 111 -2.59 13.42 -1.63
N ARG A 112 -2.68 14.74 -1.55
CA ARG A 112 -1.52 15.62 -1.64
C ARG A 112 -0.73 15.76 -0.32
N ALA A 113 -1.33 15.35 0.78
CA ALA A 113 -0.68 15.32 2.09
C ALA A 113 -0.98 13.98 2.77
N PHE A 114 0.07 13.32 3.25
CA PHE A 114 -0.04 12.08 4.02
C PHE A 114 1.23 11.86 4.84
N SER A 115 1.12 11.08 5.90
CA SER A 115 2.26 10.57 6.64
C SER A 115 2.00 9.14 7.08
N PHE A 116 3.04 8.34 7.14
CA PHE A 116 2.94 6.96 7.62
C PHE A 116 4.27 6.48 8.23
N THR A 117 4.16 5.44 9.03
CA THR A 117 5.28 4.64 9.54
C THR A 117 4.86 3.18 9.47
N LEU A 118 5.37 2.46 8.48
CA LEU A 118 4.92 1.10 8.15
C LEU A 118 6.11 0.16 7.93
N PRO A 119 5.98 -1.11 8.34
CA PRO A 119 7.01 -2.10 8.11
C PRO A 119 7.07 -2.52 6.64
N SER A 120 8.27 -2.83 6.17
CA SER A 120 8.58 -3.51 4.92
C SER A 120 8.99 -4.96 5.19
N GLU A 121 8.71 -5.86 4.27
CA GLU A 121 9.16 -7.26 4.33
C GLU A 121 10.69 -7.38 4.23
N ALA A 122 11.36 -6.33 3.74
CA ALA A 122 12.82 -6.24 3.75
C ALA A 122 13.43 -6.05 5.16
N GLY A 123 12.60 -6.01 6.22
CA GLY A 123 13.03 -5.92 7.61
C GLY A 123 13.38 -4.50 8.08
N VAL A 124 12.92 -3.49 7.36
CA VAL A 124 13.01 -2.08 7.75
C VAL A 124 11.63 -1.49 7.92
N THR A 125 11.52 -0.45 8.74
CA THR A 125 10.30 0.36 8.83
C THR A 125 10.48 1.63 8.00
N VAL A 126 9.56 1.88 7.11
CA VAL A 126 9.53 3.08 6.27
C VAL A 126 8.71 4.15 6.97
N ARG A 127 9.30 5.31 7.22
CA ARG A 127 8.61 6.52 7.64
C ARG A 127 8.64 7.52 6.50
N ALA A 128 7.50 8.02 6.09
CA ALA A 128 7.43 9.05 5.07
C ALA A 128 6.40 10.11 5.41
N GLU A 129 6.65 11.32 4.96
CA GLU A 129 5.73 12.45 5.00
C GLU A 129 5.71 13.12 3.64
N ALA A 130 4.51 13.41 3.14
CA ALA A 130 4.30 14.17 1.92
C ALA A 130 3.46 15.41 2.20
N ARG A 131 3.81 16.51 1.53
CA ARG A 131 3.07 17.77 1.53
C ARG A 131 2.99 18.27 0.09
N ASP A 132 1.85 18.82 -0.29
CA ASP A 132 1.62 19.35 -1.64
C ASP A 132 1.93 18.36 -2.78
N GLY A 133 1.73 17.06 -2.52
CA GLY A 133 1.99 15.99 -3.47
C GLY A 133 3.46 15.61 -3.62
N ARG A 134 4.33 16.05 -2.69
CA ARG A 134 5.76 15.73 -2.71
C ARG A 134 6.22 15.20 -1.37
N ILE A 135 7.10 14.20 -1.40
CA ILE A 135 7.76 13.66 -0.21
C ILE A 135 8.73 14.71 0.32
N VAL A 136 8.51 15.11 1.55
CA VAL A 136 9.39 16.06 2.29
C VAL A 136 10.26 15.33 3.31
N ARG A 137 9.88 14.12 3.71
CA ARG A 137 10.65 13.25 4.59
C ARG A 137 10.53 11.80 4.13
N LEU A 138 11.64 11.10 4.11
CA LEU A 138 11.71 9.66 3.87
C LEU A 138 12.84 9.07 4.71
N GLU A 139 12.50 8.21 5.65
CA GLU A 139 13.44 7.59 6.56
C GLU A 139 13.22 6.09 6.59
N LEU A 140 14.29 5.33 6.70
CA LEU A 140 14.27 3.90 6.96
C LEU A 140 14.76 3.65 8.38
N LEU A 141 13.92 3.02 9.20
CA LEU A 141 14.17 2.73 10.59
C LEU A 141 14.39 1.23 10.74
N GLY A 142 15.41 0.84 11.47
CA GLY A 142 15.69 -0.58 11.74
C GLY A 142 17.03 -0.76 12.42
N SER A 143 17.16 -1.87 13.13
CA SER A 143 18.37 -2.20 13.90
C SER A 143 19.49 -2.84 13.07
N ARG A 144 19.25 -3.12 11.79
CA ARG A 144 20.20 -3.84 10.96
C ARG A 144 20.59 -3.05 9.72
N THR A 145 21.87 -2.81 9.60
CA THR A 145 22.55 -2.26 8.43
C THR A 145 22.63 -3.30 7.31
N PHE A 146 21.51 -3.82 6.82
CA PHE A 146 21.51 -4.62 5.63
C PHE A 146 21.22 -3.72 4.45
N GLY A 147 22.20 -3.44 3.68
CA GLY A 147 22.08 -2.74 2.42
C GLY A 147 22.77 -3.54 1.32
N PRO A 148 22.65 -3.11 0.08
CA PRO A 148 21.85 -1.96 -0.39
C PRO A 148 20.36 -2.29 -0.50
N TYR A 149 19.50 -1.30 -0.23
CA TYR A 149 18.07 -1.37 -0.52
C TYR A 149 17.76 -0.68 -1.84
N ARG A 150 16.74 -1.16 -2.53
CA ARG A 150 16.18 -0.50 -3.71
C ARG A 150 14.81 0.07 -3.35
N LEU A 151 14.66 1.38 -3.47
CA LEU A 151 13.40 2.08 -3.23
C LEU A 151 12.82 2.51 -4.57
N ARG A 152 11.58 2.18 -4.83
CA ARG A 152 10.85 2.62 -6.02
C ARG A 152 9.74 3.59 -5.64
N LEU A 153 9.72 4.74 -6.27
CA LEU A 153 8.73 5.79 -6.08
C LEU A 153 8.28 6.33 -7.43
N ARG A 154 7.14 7.00 -7.45
CA ARG A 154 6.78 7.82 -8.60
C ARG A 154 7.66 9.07 -8.63
N THR A 155 8.18 9.43 -9.81
CA THR A 155 9.13 10.56 -9.94
C THR A 155 8.52 11.88 -9.46
N GLU A 156 7.22 12.09 -9.72
CA GLU A 156 6.51 13.29 -9.28
C GLU A 156 6.37 13.44 -7.76
N LEU A 157 6.50 12.35 -7.00
CA LEU A 157 6.49 12.41 -5.54
C LEU A 157 7.83 12.85 -4.95
N LEU A 158 8.93 12.79 -5.71
CA LEU A 158 10.22 13.22 -5.21
C LEU A 158 10.31 14.75 -5.26
N GLY A 159 10.43 15.35 -4.08
CA GLY A 159 10.79 16.76 -3.94
C GLY A 159 12.29 16.98 -4.09
N ASP A 160 12.67 18.20 -4.42
CA ASP A 160 14.07 18.60 -4.36
C ASP A 160 14.47 18.74 -2.89
N GLY A 161 15.35 17.85 -2.39
CA GLY A 161 15.92 17.98 -1.06
C GLY A 161 15.01 17.51 0.10
N PHE A 162 14.43 16.32 0.01
CA PHE A 162 13.72 15.72 1.15
C PHE A 162 14.67 15.30 2.28
N VAL A 163 14.18 15.37 3.52
CA VAL A 163 14.90 14.87 4.71
C VAL A 163 15.01 13.35 4.64
N ARG A 164 16.20 12.81 4.84
CA ARG A 164 16.49 11.37 4.81
C ARG A 164 17.62 11.00 5.78
N ASN A 165 17.60 9.73 6.19
CA ASN A 165 18.64 9.13 7.06
C ASN A 165 19.49 8.09 6.33
N PHE A 166 19.63 8.19 5.03
CA PHE A 166 20.40 7.26 4.19
C PHE A 166 21.13 7.98 3.06
N ASN A 167 22.15 7.34 2.53
CA ASN A 167 22.90 7.82 1.39
C ASN A 167 22.34 7.21 0.11
N ILE A 168 22.09 8.03 -0.91
CA ILE A 168 21.71 7.57 -2.25
C ILE A 168 22.98 7.19 -2.99
N LEU A 169 23.14 5.92 -3.33
CA LEU A 169 24.26 5.40 -4.08
C LEU A 169 24.05 5.56 -5.59
N SER A 170 22.83 5.36 -6.06
CA SER A 170 22.44 5.60 -7.43
C SER A 170 20.97 5.98 -7.54
N ARG A 171 20.64 6.68 -8.63
CA ARG A 171 19.29 7.05 -9.02
C ARG A 171 19.09 6.69 -10.49
N ALA A 172 17.98 6.05 -10.82
CA ALA A 172 17.53 5.78 -12.17
C ALA A 172 16.08 6.25 -12.32
N ASP A 173 15.81 7.07 -13.32
CA ASP A 173 14.46 7.55 -13.63
C ASP A 173 13.97 6.86 -14.91
N GLU A 174 12.90 6.08 -14.79
CA GLU A 174 12.36 5.28 -15.90
C GLU A 174 10.83 5.38 -15.93
N ARG A 175 10.26 5.83 -17.03
CA ARG A 175 8.81 5.84 -17.29
C ARG A 175 7.97 6.51 -16.20
N GLY A 176 8.46 7.60 -15.61
CA GLY A 176 7.78 8.34 -14.53
C GLY A 176 7.94 7.69 -13.15
N GLU A 177 8.87 6.76 -13.02
CA GLU A 177 9.26 6.13 -11.76
C GLU A 177 10.73 6.40 -11.49
N THR A 178 11.07 6.54 -10.23
CA THR A 178 12.44 6.68 -9.77
C THR A 178 12.81 5.49 -8.90
N VAL A 179 13.92 4.84 -9.24
CA VAL A 179 14.54 3.81 -8.42
C VAL A 179 15.79 4.40 -7.76
N LEU A 180 15.80 4.41 -6.45
CA LEU A 180 16.96 4.79 -5.63
C LEU A 180 17.61 3.52 -5.10
N THR A 181 18.90 3.35 -5.37
CA THR A 181 19.71 2.39 -4.62
C THR A 181 20.32 3.14 -3.44
N ILE A 182 20.08 2.66 -2.24
CA ILE A 182 20.55 3.32 -1.02
C ILE A 182 21.53 2.45 -0.26
N GLY A 183 22.51 3.11 0.36
CA GLY A 183 23.53 2.48 1.19
C GLY A 183 23.11 2.28 2.63
N ALA A 184 24.11 2.15 3.48
CA ALA A 184 23.90 1.98 4.91
C ALA A 184 23.06 3.12 5.49
N LEU A 185 22.17 2.75 6.42
CA LEU A 185 21.37 3.71 7.17
C LEU A 185 22.31 4.44 8.14
N SER A 186 22.26 5.77 8.17
CA SER A 186 22.89 6.52 9.26
C SER A 186 22.13 6.20 10.55
N ALA A 187 22.85 6.02 11.65
CA ALA A 187 22.22 5.92 12.95
C ALA A 187 21.34 7.16 13.14
N ALA A 188 20.05 6.95 13.35
CA ALA A 188 19.14 8.05 13.62
C ALA A 188 19.61 8.76 14.89
N GLU A 189 20.02 10.01 14.79
CA GLU A 189 20.13 10.86 15.96
C GLU A 189 18.73 10.97 16.56
N GLY A 190 18.52 10.37 17.74
CA GLY A 190 17.32 10.54 18.53
C GLY A 190 16.24 9.49 18.32
N VAL A 191 16.50 8.24 18.69
CA VAL A 191 15.45 7.39 19.24
C VAL A 191 15.31 7.81 20.69
N GLU A 192 14.46 8.79 20.97
CA GLU A 192 13.91 8.96 22.31
C GLU A 192 13.16 7.67 22.64
N ASN A 193 13.64 7.01 23.71
CA ASN A 193 13.05 5.83 24.27
C ASN A 193 11.57 6.10 24.61
N LEU A 194 10.65 5.62 23.78
CA LEU A 194 9.25 5.46 24.13
C LEU A 194 9.10 4.17 24.97
N HIS A 195 9.65 4.20 26.16
CA HIS A 195 9.34 3.31 27.26
C HIS A 195 9.10 4.19 28.48
N ASP A 196 7.85 4.57 28.66
CA ASP A 196 7.16 4.85 29.92
C ASP A 196 5.67 4.56 29.76
#